data_ed9a6956f4a3fd29a96d6d52989d1c3d
#
_entry.id   ed9a6956f4a3fd29a96d6d52989d1c3d
#
_cell.length_a   1.000
_cell.length_b   1.000
_cell.length_c   1.000
_cell.angle_alpha   90.00
_cell.angle_beta   90.00
_cell.angle_gamma   90.00
#
_symmetry.space_group_name_H-M   'P 1'
#
loop_
_entity.id
_entity.type
_entity.pdbx_description
1 polymer ?
#
loop_
_entity_poly.entity_id
_entity_poly.type
_entity_poly.pdbx_seq_one_letter_code
_entity_poly.pdbx_strand_id
1 'polypeptide(L)'
;MAETLGAIQFENFTGLTSMPQKAASAWSAVEKIIGASYKPLLYVGKKLVRGTNHYFIAEQTLITAKPTRRIVKLKINEFNGVFEVVPNSIEEIIFD
;
A
#
# COMPACT_ATOMS: atom_id res chain seq x y z
N MET A 1 10.85 -15.09 14.71
CA MET A 1 11.15 -15.67 13.39
C MET A 1 12.01 -14.71 12.60
N ALA A 2 13.07 -15.20 11.99
CA ALA A 2 13.93 -14.35 11.17
C ALA A 2 13.24 -13.97 9.86
N GLU A 3 13.46 -12.73 9.43
CA GLU A 3 12.96 -12.29 8.12
C GLU A 3 13.75 -12.96 7.01
N THR A 4 13.05 -13.35 5.95
CA THR A 4 13.65 -13.93 4.76
C THR A 4 13.58 -12.92 3.63
N LEU A 5 14.72 -12.64 2.99
CA LEU A 5 14.76 -11.74 1.85
C LEU A 5 13.84 -12.27 0.74
N GLY A 6 12.98 -11.41 0.21
CA GLY A 6 12.06 -11.75 -0.84
C GLY A 6 10.75 -12.40 -0.39
N ALA A 7 10.64 -12.78 0.89
CA ALA A 7 9.39 -13.32 1.41
C ALA A 7 8.54 -12.20 2.01
N ILE A 8 7.21 -12.29 1.81
CA ILE A 8 6.28 -11.33 2.41
C ILE A 8 6.20 -11.60 3.92
N GLN A 9 6.43 -10.56 4.70
CA GLN A 9 6.27 -10.60 6.14
C GLN A 9 4.88 -10.08 6.48
N PHE A 10 4.00 -10.99 6.93
CA PHE A 10 2.62 -10.61 7.29
C PHE A 10 2.61 -10.01 8.69
N GLU A 11 1.94 -8.87 8.82
CA GLU A 11 1.80 -8.19 10.09
C GLU A 11 0.54 -8.68 10.80
N ASN A 12 0.67 -8.92 12.09
CA ASN A 12 -0.45 -9.36 12.92
C ASN A 12 -1.09 -8.13 13.56
N PHE A 13 -2.15 -7.64 12.96
CA PHE A 13 -2.90 -6.50 13.49
C PHE A 13 -4.39 -6.70 13.21
N THR A 14 -5.21 -6.00 13.97
CA THR A 14 -6.66 -6.07 13.85
C THR A 14 -7.21 -4.70 13.45
N GLY A 15 -7.89 -4.67 12.31
CA GLY A 15 -8.55 -3.47 11.82
C GLY A 15 -7.60 -2.41 11.28
N LEU A 16 -8.18 -1.38 10.69
CA LEU A 16 -7.44 -0.32 10.00
C LEU A 16 -6.72 0.62 10.95
N THR A 17 -7.30 0.82 12.13
CA THR A 17 -6.76 1.75 13.12
C THR A 17 -5.54 1.22 13.84
N SER A 18 -5.25 -0.08 13.72
CA SER A 18 -4.10 -0.71 14.34
C SER A 18 -2.96 -0.97 13.34
N MET A 19 -2.96 -0.26 12.22
CA MET A 19 -1.89 -0.35 11.24
C MET A 19 -0.54 -0.01 11.87
N PRO A 20 0.51 -0.81 11.62
CA PRO A 20 1.84 -0.51 12.16
C PRO A 20 2.31 0.89 11.76
N GLN A 21 3.07 1.54 12.65
CA GLN A 21 3.50 2.93 12.43
C GLN A 21 4.29 3.09 11.13
N LYS A 22 5.15 2.15 10.78
CA LYS A 22 5.91 2.23 9.54
C LYS A 22 5.02 2.13 8.30
N ALA A 23 3.97 1.32 8.38
CA ALA A 23 2.98 1.22 7.31
C ALA A 23 2.21 2.53 7.17
N ALA A 24 1.81 3.13 8.29
CA ALA A 24 1.13 4.43 8.28
C ALA A 24 2.04 5.52 7.70
N SER A 25 3.33 5.49 8.02
CA SER A 25 4.30 6.43 7.44
C SER A 25 4.47 6.21 5.94
N ALA A 26 4.52 4.94 5.50
CA ALA A 26 4.61 4.62 4.08
C ALA A 26 3.40 5.12 3.32
N TRP A 27 2.22 5.05 3.93
CA TRP A 27 0.98 5.51 3.29
C TRP A 27 1.05 6.98 2.85
N SER A 28 1.87 7.79 3.49
CA SER A 28 2.01 9.20 3.13
C SER A 28 2.42 9.40 1.66
N ALA A 29 3.10 8.42 1.06
CA ALA A 29 3.48 8.50 -0.35
C ALA A 29 2.27 8.47 -1.28
N VAL A 30 1.17 7.82 -0.86
CA VAL A 30 -0.05 7.71 -1.66
C VAL A 30 -0.78 9.04 -1.73
N GLU A 31 -0.68 9.85 -0.68
CA GLU A 31 -1.34 11.15 -0.60
C GLU A 31 -0.82 12.15 -1.63
N LYS A 32 0.33 11.87 -2.23
CA LYS A 32 0.93 12.73 -3.25
C LYS A 32 0.38 12.45 -4.65
N ILE A 33 -0.42 11.41 -4.81
CA ILE A 33 -0.98 11.04 -6.12
C ILE A 33 -2.10 12.00 -6.49
N ILE A 34 -2.04 12.53 -7.72
CA ILE A 34 -3.03 13.46 -8.24
C ILE A 34 -4.01 12.70 -9.13
N GLY A 35 -5.29 13.11 -9.10
CA GLY A 35 -6.32 12.53 -9.96
C GLY A 35 -7.08 11.36 -9.35
N ALA A 36 -6.67 10.92 -8.17
CA ALA A 36 -7.37 9.89 -7.43
C ALA A 36 -7.18 10.08 -5.94
N SER A 37 -8.13 9.63 -5.15
CA SER A 37 -7.98 9.54 -3.70
C SER A 37 -7.96 8.08 -3.30
N TYR A 38 -7.28 7.79 -2.19
CA TYR A 38 -7.07 6.41 -1.73
C TYR A 38 -7.40 6.32 -0.25
N LYS A 39 -8.15 5.28 0.09
CA LYS A 39 -8.47 4.95 1.47
C LYS A 39 -7.85 3.58 1.78
N PRO A 40 -6.93 3.48 2.75
CA PRO A 40 -6.34 2.19 3.08
C PRO A 40 -7.38 1.28 3.70
N LEU A 41 -7.47 0.05 3.19
CA LEU A 41 -8.37 -0.96 3.71
C LEU A 41 -7.61 -2.02 4.50
N LEU A 42 -6.39 -2.36 4.05
CA LEU A 42 -5.61 -3.40 4.67
C LEU A 42 -4.13 -3.19 4.38
N TYR A 43 -3.32 -3.29 5.42
CA TYR A 43 -1.89 -3.45 5.26
C TYR A 43 -1.58 -4.94 5.21
N VAL A 44 -1.16 -5.43 4.04
CA VAL A 44 -0.94 -6.86 3.82
C VAL A 44 0.34 -7.34 4.50
N GLY A 45 1.39 -6.53 4.43
CA GLY A 45 2.69 -6.91 4.97
C GLY A 45 3.82 -6.22 4.23
N LYS A 46 5.02 -6.71 4.43
CA LYS A 46 6.22 -6.14 3.84
C LYS A 46 7.13 -7.23 3.28
N LYS A 47 8.03 -6.83 2.39
CA LYS A 47 8.98 -7.72 1.75
C LYS A 47 10.31 -7.01 1.64
N LEU A 48 11.38 -7.66 2.07
CA LEU A 48 12.72 -7.12 1.93
C LEU A 48 13.18 -7.30 0.47
N VAL A 49 13.50 -6.18 -0.13
CA VAL A 49 14.04 -6.10 -1.49
C VAL A 49 15.21 -5.13 -1.41
N ARG A 50 15.42 -4.29 -2.38
CA ARG A 50 16.29 -3.14 -2.20
C ARG A 50 15.51 -2.10 -1.39
N GLY A 51 15.77 -2.03 -0.08
CA GLY A 51 14.88 -1.38 0.89
C GLY A 51 13.76 -2.33 1.31
N THR A 52 12.61 -1.79 1.58
CA THR A 52 11.44 -2.56 2.02
C THR A 52 10.22 -2.18 1.19
N ASN A 53 9.56 -3.16 0.59
CA ASN A 53 8.26 -2.94 -0.03
C ASN A 53 7.16 -3.21 0.97
N HIS A 54 6.23 -2.26 1.09
CA HIS A 54 5.02 -2.38 1.88
C HIS A 54 3.85 -2.60 0.96
N TYR A 55 2.99 -3.57 1.28
CA TYR A 55 1.87 -3.97 0.43
C TYR A 55 0.55 -3.58 1.07
N PHE A 56 -0.32 -2.95 0.28
CA PHE A 56 -1.61 -2.45 0.74
C PHE A 56 -2.73 -2.90 -0.18
N ILE A 57 -3.91 -3.03 0.41
CA ILE A 57 -5.17 -3.05 -0.31
C ILE A 57 -5.90 -1.76 0.05
N ALA A 58 -6.44 -1.08 -0.95
CA ALA A 58 -7.04 0.23 -0.76
C ALA A 58 -8.28 0.40 -1.65
N GLU A 59 -9.17 1.30 -1.23
CA GLU A 59 -10.23 1.80 -2.08
C GLU A 59 -9.71 3.00 -2.83
N GLN A 60 -9.72 2.93 -4.16
CA GLN A 60 -9.35 4.03 -5.04
C GLN A 60 -10.62 4.71 -5.53
N THR A 61 -10.67 6.03 -5.44
CA THR A 61 -11.73 6.84 -6.04
C THR A 61 -11.10 7.72 -7.09
N LEU A 62 -11.45 7.51 -8.35
CA LEU A 62 -10.97 8.35 -9.44
C LEU A 62 -11.73 9.68 -9.42
N ILE A 63 -11.00 10.79 -9.48
CA ILE A 63 -11.56 12.13 -9.46
C ILE A 63 -11.88 12.51 -10.90
N THR A 64 -13.12 12.21 -11.33
CA THR A 64 -13.63 12.48 -12.67
C THR A 64 -15.03 13.04 -12.55
N ALA A 65 -15.64 13.40 -13.69
CA ALA A 65 -17.03 13.88 -13.71
C ALA A 65 -18.00 12.86 -13.13
N LYS A 66 -17.70 11.58 -13.27
CA LYS A 66 -18.42 10.48 -12.62
C LYS A 66 -17.41 9.71 -11.77
N PRO A 67 -17.32 10.00 -10.47
CA PRO A 67 -16.36 9.32 -9.61
C PRO A 67 -16.57 7.80 -9.65
N THR A 68 -15.50 7.08 -9.85
CA THR A 68 -15.51 5.62 -9.93
C THR A 68 -14.68 5.08 -8.79
N ARG A 69 -15.22 4.12 -8.03
CA ARG A 69 -14.54 3.44 -6.93
C ARG A 69 -14.16 2.04 -7.36
N ARG A 70 -12.98 1.62 -6.92
CA ARG A 70 -12.54 0.25 -7.10
C ARG A 70 -11.56 -0.14 -6.00
N ILE A 71 -11.42 -1.45 -5.79
CA ILE A 71 -10.45 -1.97 -4.86
C ILE A 71 -9.17 -2.24 -5.62
N VAL A 72 -8.07 -1.74 -5.10
CA VAL A 72 -6.76 -1.89 -5.74
C VAL A 72 -5.75 -2.44 -4.75
N LYS A 73 -4.73 -3.11 -5.28
CA LYS A 73 -3.52 -3.42 -4.54
C LYS A 73 -2.41 -2.51 -5.01
N LEU A 74 -1.52 -2.14 -4.12
CA LEU A 74 -0.38 -1.29 -4.44
C LEU A 74 0.78 -1.59 -3.50
N LYS A 75 1.97 -1.19 -3.91
CA LYS A 75 3.14 -1.32 -3.06
C LYS A 75 3.91 -0.01 -2.98
N ILE A 76 4.46 0.24 -1.81
CA ILE A 76 5.24 1.42 -1.51
C ILE A 76 6.63 0.97 -1.08
N ASN A 77 7.65 1.47 -1.74
CA ASN A 77 9.03 1.16 -1.39
C ASN A 77 9.56 2.17 -0.39
N GLU A 78 10.21 1.65 0.65
CA GLU A 78 10.95 2.45 1.61
C GLU A 78 12.43 2.17 1.41
N PHE A 79 13.20 3.21 1.08
CA PHE A 79 14.64 3.10 0.93
C PHE A 79 15.31 4.37 1.48
N ASN A 80 16.22 4.19 2.44
CA ASN A 80 16.91 5.31 3.09
C ASN A 80 15.96 6.38 3.64
N GLY A 81 14.84 5.94 4.23
CA GLY A 81 13.84 6.85 4.81
C GLY A 81 12.94 7.55 3.80
N VAL A 82 13.06 7.22 2.52
CA VAL A 82 12.21 7.78 1.47
C VAL A 82 11.14 6.78 1.10
N PHE A 83 9.88 7.22 1.10
CA PHE A 83 8.73 6.39 0.75
C PHE A 83 8.23 6.78 -0.64
N GLU A 84 8.08 5.80 -1.50
CA GLU A 84 7.68 6.02 -2.88
C GLU A 84 6.76 4.92 -3.36
N VAL A 85 5.63 5.29 -4.00
CA VAL A 85 4.76 4.31 -4.64
C VAL A 85 5.52 3.70 -5.81
N VAL A 86 5.63 2.37 -5.83
CA VAL A 86 6.35 1.69 -6.88
C VAL A 86 5.62 1.89 -8.21
N PRO A 87 6.32 2.35 -9.26
CA PRO A 87 5.68 2.58 -10.56
C PRO A 87 4.96 1.33 -11.07
N ASN A 88 3.76 1.53 -11.60
CA ASN A 88 2.92 0.47 -12.16
C ASN A 88 2.49 -0.61 -11.16
N SER A 89 2.55 -0.32 -9.86
CA SER A 89 2.17 -1.29 -8.84
C SER A 89 0.68 -1.27 -8.51
N ILE A 90 -0.03 -0.19 -8.90
CA ILE A 90 -1.45 -0.05 -8.58
C ILE A 90 -2.27 -0.87 -9.59
N GLU A 91 -2.90 -1.92 -9.09
CA GLU A 91 -3.69 -2.82 -9.92
C GLU A 91 -5.05 -3.07 -9.28
N GLU A 92 -6.09 -3.07 -10.10
CA GLU A 92 -7.42 -3.40 -9.64
C GLU A 92 -7.51 -4.87 -9.23
N ILE A 93 -8.18 -5.12 -8.09
CA ILE A 93 -8.53 -6.48 -7.66
C ILE A 93 -9.92 -6.75 -8.18
N ILE A 94 -10.03 -7.74 -9.06
CA ILE A 94 -11.31 -8.11 -9.69
C ILE A 94 -11.87 -9.32 -8.96
N PHE A 95 -13.10 -9.20 -8.49
CA PHE A 95 -13.82 -10.29 -7.83
C PHE A 95 -14.87 -10.85 -8.81
N ASP A 96 -14.73 -12.09 -9.15
CA ASP A 96 -15.70 -12.79 -10.03
C ASP A 96 -16.78 -13.50 -9.22
#